data_7fa8767c52a52b2553ed765b43f421bc
#
_entry.id   7fa8767c52a52b2553ed765b43f421bc
#
_cell.length_a   1.000
_cell.length_b   1.000
_cell.length_c   1.000
_cell.angle_alpha   90.00
_cell.angle_beta   90.00
_cell.angle_gamma   90.00
#
_symmetry.space_group_name_H-M   'P 1'
#
loop_
_entity.id
_entity.type
_entity.pdbx_description
1 polymer ?
#
loop_
_entity_poly.entity_id
_entity_poly.type
_entity_poly.pdbx_seq_one_letter_code
_entity_poly.pdbx_strand_id
1 'polypeptide(L)'
;MSYRRTLLCVAVALATAATGPALAAGFDADDRPALGWDGASDPKGPLTAADYRTLRGYAEDTWLSLVAMTDDDTGLPSDNVAADLSPPSRSEYTSPTNIGGYLWSTIVARDLRIITIAEARSRLQQTLTTLATLERHDESGMFYNWYDPATGEQLTVWPVDGSTVYPFLSSVDNGWLAAALRITGTAEPRLRAQADAIYATMNFGFFYDEDALGEDAPAGLIRGGFWDDELPPGCTMEDNYGGGTDLVHYTCHHYGAFNTEPRIASYLGIVDETIPREHYFASWRTFPDTCDWSWPEQKPVGEWQEYLGVPVFEGAYQYRDLQLVPTWGGSMFEALMVPLLVPEEEWGASSWGVNHPLYVRAQIEHGLDEANYGYWGFSPSNNPAGGYREYGVDPIGLNPDGYASDQERTLVDYGFGECRPAQPEPTSYGQGVVTPHASFLALDYEPDAALLNLANLRRDFDAYGWGGFYDAINVGDPETGLNRGQTSRYYLALDQGMVMAAIANELRNDKLQTYFTKGAITKVIRPILAPEEFTAGTLE
;
A
#
# COMPACT_ATOMS: atom_id res chain seq x y z
N MET A 1 -24.50 -23.91 9.36
CA MET A 1 -25.13 -23.68 8.03
C MET A 1 -24.02 -23.21 7.11
N SER A 2 -23.71 -23.95 6.09
CA SER A 2 -22.53 -23.75 5.23
C SER A 2 -22.76 -22.57 4.27
N TYR A 3 -22.07 -21.46 4.49
CA TYR A 3 -22.00 -20.36 3.52
C TYR A 3 -20.90 -20.68 2.50
N ARG A 4 -21.30 -21.11 1.32
CA ARG A 4 -20.40 -21.12 0.17
C ARG A 4 -20.25 -19.69 -0.32
N ARG A 5 -19.07 -19.09 -0.14
CA ARG A 5 -18.69 -17.86 -0.80
C ARG A 5 -18.45 -18.17 -2.29
N THR A 6 -19.18 -17.51 -3.14
CA THR A 6 -18.97 -17.56 -4.59
C THR A 6 -17.88 -16.54 -4.92
N LEU A 7 -16.65 -17.02 -5.11
CA LEU A 7 -15.61 -16.23 -5.76
C LEU A 7 -16.04 -16.01 -7.21
N LEU A 8 -16.20 -14.77 -7.63
CA LEU A 8 -16.35 -14.42 -9.04
C LEU A 8 -15.00 -14.61 -9.74
N CYS A 9 -14.82 -15.75 -10.38
CA CYS A 9 -13.73 -15.93 -11.34
C CYS A 9 -14.11 -15.23 -12.65
N VAL A 10 -13.45 -14.14 -12.97
CA VAL A 10 -13.52 -13.54 -14.32
C VAL A 10 -12.72 -14.41 -15.27
N ALA A 11 -13.41 -15.06 -16.19
CA ALA A 11 -12.77 -15.84 -17.25
C ALA A 11 -12.34 -14.90 -18.39
N VAL A 12 -11.04 -14.64 -18.51
CA VAL A 12 -10.46 -13.94 -19.65
C VAL A 12 -10.28 -14.93 -20.82
N ALA A 13 -10.78 -14.56 -21.97
CA ALA A 13 -10.67 -15.33 -23.21
C ALA A 13 -9.21 -15.42 -23.69
N LEU A 14 -8.71 -16.65 -23.88
CA LEU A 14 -7.38 -16.94 -24.42
C LEU A 14 -7.29 -16.53 -25.89
N ALA A 15 -6.41 -15.60 -26.18
CA ALA A 15 -5.86 -15.44 -27.53
C ALA A 15 -4.59 -16.30 -27.64
N THR A 16 -4.64 -17.32 -28.49
CA THR A 16 -3.50 -18.23 -28.75
C THR A 16 -2.43 -17.53 -29.57
N ALA A 17 -1.31 -17.20 -28.97
CA ALA A 17 -0.09 -16.84 -29.68
C ALA A 17 0.83 -18.07 -29.80
N ALA A 18 1.36 -18.28 -30.99
CA ALA A 18 2.17 -19.43 -31.35
C ALA A 18 3.52 -19.44 -30.60
N THR A 19 3.81 -20.57 -29.96
CA THR A 19 5.08 -20.82 -29.24
C THR A 19 6.17 -21.30 -30.19
N GLY A 20 7.28 -20.56 -30.26
CA GLY A 20 8.56 -21.10 -30.72
C GLY A 20 9.27 -21.81 -29.56
N PRO A 21 10.15 -22.79 -29.81
CA PRO A 21 10.76 -23.57 -28.75
C PRO A 21 11.79 -22.74 -27.96
N ALA A 22 11.52 -22.55 -26.67
CA ALA A 22 12.50 -22.05 -25.72
C ALA A 22 13.54 -23.14 -25.43
N LEU A 23 14.81 -22.84 -25.65
CA LEU A 23 15.94 -23.65 -25.20
C LEU A 23 15.98 -23.61 -23.67
N ALA A 24 15.65 -24.72 -23.04
CA ALA A 24 15.89 -24.93 -21.62
C ALA A 24 17.42 -25.02 -21.40
N ALA A 25 18.03 -23.92 -20.99
CA ALA A 25 19.36 -23.97 -20.38
C ALA A 25 19.18 -24.53 -18.96
N GLY A 26 19.77 -25.68 -18.69
CA GLY A 26 19.79 -26.26 -17.35
C GLY A 26 20.52 -25.29 -16.42
N PHE A 27 19.82 -24.80 -15.41
CA PHE A 27 20.39 -24.05 -14.31
C PHE A 27 20.97 -25.03 -13.30
N ASP A 28 22.27 -24.92 -13.07
CA ASP A 28 22.93 -25.62 -11.97
C ASP A 28 22.56 -24.87 -10.67
N ALA A 29 22.09 -25.60 -9.67
CA ALA A 29 21.65 -25.03 -8.38
C ALA A 29 22.80 -24.33 -7.61
N ASP A 30 24.04 -24.52 -8.05
CA ASP A 30 25.24 -23.92 -7.45
C ASP A 30 25.61 -22.53 -8.00
N ASP A 31 24.91 -22.01 -9.03
CA ASP A 31 25.18 -20.69 -9.60
C ASP A 31 24.30 -19.57 -8.98
N ARG A 32 23.75 -19.78 -7.80
CA ARG A 32 23.10 -18.71 -7.05
C ARG A 32 24.19 -17.77 -6.53
N PRO A 33 24.13 -16.47 -6.81
CA PRO A 33 24.99 -15.56 -6.10
C PRO A 33 24.73 -15.72 -4.62
N ALA A 34 25.76 -16.08 -3.86
CA ALA A 34 25.71 -16.00 -2.41
C ALA A 34 25.49 -14.52 -2.06
N LEU A 35 24.25 -14.13 -1.88
CA LEU A 35 23.89 -12.85 -1.29
C LEU A 35 24.23 -12.98 0.19
N GLY A 36 25.49 -12.71 0.52
CA GLY A 36 25.95 -12.62 1.89
C GLY A 36 25.40 -11.35 2.53
N TRP A 37 24.12 -11.39 2.87
CA TRP A 37 23.61 -10.47 3.87
C TRP A 37 24.05 -11.01 5.23
N ASP A 38 24.91 -10.28 5.93
CA ASP A 38 25.53 -10.72 7.18
C ASP A 38 24.69 -10.40 8.44
N GLY A 39 23.43 -9.97 8.22
CA GLY A 39 22.47 -9.73 9.32
C GLY A 39 22.78 -8.49 10.16
N ALA A 40 23.85 -7.76 9.86
CA ALA A 40 24.11 -6.49 10.49
C ALA A 40 23.47 -5.37 9.68
N SER A 41 22.48 -4.69 10.24
CA SER A 41 22.04 -3.39 9.72
C SER A 41 23.21 -2.41 9.92
N ASP A 42 24.01 -2.22 8.88
CA ASP A 42 24.87 -1.05 8.84
C ASP A 42 23.97 0.19 8.77
N PRO A 43 24.22 1.21 9.58
CA PRO A 43 23.44 2.44 9.47
C PRO A 43 23.55 2.94 8.04
N LYS A 44 22.40 3.32 7.45
CA LYS A 44 22.22 3.83 6.09
C LYS A 44 23.45 4.63 5.64
N GLY A 45 24.26 4.03 4.79
CA GLY A 45 25.42 4.70 4.20
C GLY A 45 24.95 5.69 3.13
N PRO A 46 25.72 6.76 2.83
CA PRO A 46 25.35 7.68 1.78
C PRO A 46 25.37 6.97 0.41
N LEU A 47 24.33 7.17 -0.40
CA LEU A 47 24.28 6.69 -1.78
C LEU A 47 25.53 7.06 -2.56
N THR A 48 26.07 6.12 -3.32
CA THR A 48 27.14 6.43 -4.26
C THR A 48 26.62 7.25 -5.44
N ALA A 49 27.53 7.89 -6.17
CA ALA A 49 27.14 8.58 -7.40
C ALA A 49 26.58 7.62 -8.49
N ALA A 50 26.85 6.32 -8.39
CA ALA A 50 26.28 5.30 -9.27
C ALA A 50 24.83 5.02 -8.88
N ASP A 51 24.54 4.84 -7.60
CA ASP A 51 23.19 4.58 -7.07
C ASP A 51 22.26 5.76 -7.35
N TYR A 52 22.76 7.00 -7.13
CA TYR A 52 22.04 8.21 -7.50
C TYR A 52 21.62 8.22 -8.98
N ARG A 53 22.53 7.85 -9.89
CA ARG A 53 22.20 7.79 -11.33
C ARG A 53 21.22 6.69 -11.66
N THR A 54 21.33 5.54 -10.99
CA THR A 54 20.45 4.40 -11.17
C THR A 54 19.02 4.75 -10.74
N LEU A 55 18.85 5.25 -9.52
CA LEU A 55 17.54 5.67 -8.98
C LEU A 55 16.93 6.78 -9.83
N ARG A 56 17.75 7.77 -10.25
CA ARG A 56 17.27 8.82 -11.14
C ARG A 56 16.78 8.26 -12.48
N GLY A 57 17.49 7.29 -13.06
CA GLY A 57 17.06 6.61 -14.29
C GLY A 57 15.74 5.86 -14.09
N TYR A 58 15.59 5.17 -12.98
CA TYR A 58 14.31 4.53 -12.64
C TYR A 58 13.16 5.55 -12.52
N ALA A 59 13.40 6.69 -11.89
CA ALA A 59 12.37 7.74 -11.81
C ALA A 59 12.02 8.35 -13.18
N GLU A 60 13.02 8.51 -14.09
CA GLU A 60 12.79 9.00 -15.44
C GLU A 60 11.91 8.04 -16.24
N ASP A 61 12.17 6.73 -16.17
CA ASP A 61 11.39 5.71 -16.87
C ASP A 61 10.00 5.53 -16.23
N THR A 62 9.90 5.49 -14.87
CA THR A 62 8.61 5.44 -14.15
C THR A 62 7.71 6.64 -14.50
N TRP A 63 8.29 7.83 -14.64
CA TRP A 63 7.54 9.00 -15.09
C TRP A 63 6.91 8.82 -16.48
N LEU A 64 7.56 8.08 -17.39
CA LEU A 64 6.99 7.80 -18.72
C LEU A 64 5.71 6.95 -18.64
N SER A 65 5.65 5.96 -17.75
CA SER A 65 4.42 5.17 -17.55
C SER A 65 3.30 6.01 -16.95
N LEU A 66 3.58 6.87 -15.98
CA LEU A 66 2.59 7.78 -15.40
C LEU A 66 2.04 8.77 -16.43
N VAL A 67 2.89 9.33 -17.29
CA VAL A 67 2.45 10.16 -18.43
C VAL A 67 1.61 9.35 -19.41
N ALA A 68 2.04 8.12 -19.72
CA ALA A 68 1.31 7.25 -20.63
C ALA A 68 -0.08 6.85 -20.08
N MET A 69 -0.24 6.73 -18.77
CA MET A 69 -1.55 6.48 -18.13
C MET A 69 -2.47 7.70 -18.12
N THR A 70 -1.91 8.91 -18.17
CA THR A 70 -2.70 10.15 -17.98
C THR A 70 -3.43 10.54 -19.26
N ASP A 71 -4.71 10.87 -19.13
CA ASP A 71 -5.50 11.43 -20.21
C ASP A 71 -5.14 12.90 -20.49
N ASP A 72 -5.04 13.26 -21.76
CA ASP A 72 -4.58 14.58 -22.19
C ASP A 72 -5.61 15.70 -21.96
N ASP A 73 -6.91 15.39 -21.95
CA ASP A 73 -8.01 16.35 -21.81
C ASP A 73 -8.37 16.59 -20.34
N THR A 74 -8.43 15.54 -19.53
CA THR A 74 -8.82 15.60 -18.13
C THR A 74 -7.62 15.78 -17.18
N GLY A 75 -6.45 15.26 -17.55
CA GLY A 75 -5.29 15.15 -16.67
C GLY A 75 -5.47 14.10 -15.56
N LEU A 76 -6.42 13.17 -15.69
CA LEU A 76 -6.62 12.05 -14.79
C LEU A 76 -5.79 10.85 -15.26
N PRO A 77 -5.08 10.14 -14.38
CA PRO A 77 -4.41 8.89 -14.71
C PRO A 77 -5.42 7.74 -14.75
N SER A 78 -5.29 6.83 -15.70
CA SER A 78 -5.87 5.49 -15.61
C SER A 78 -5.22 4.70 -14.47
N ASP A 79 -5.90 3.68 -13.99
CA ASP A 79 -5.37 2.77 -12.96
C ASP A 79 -4.11 2.04 -13.43
N ASN A 80 -4.10 1.60 -14.68
CA ASN A 80 -2.95 0.92 -15.26
C ASN A 80 -2.81 1.14 -16.77
N VAL A 81 -1.63 0.79 -17.29
CA VAL A 81 -1.32 0.73 -18.72
C VAL A 81 -0.44 -0.48 -19.01
N ALA A 82 -0.64 -1.13 -20.17
CA ALA A 82 0.20 -2.24 -20.58
C ALA A 82 1.63 -1.81 -20.97
N ALA A 83 2.52 -2.77 -21.11
CA ALA A 83 3.95 -2.59 -21.41
C ALA A 83 4.26 -1.76 -22.65
N ASP A 84 3.33 -1.66 -23.60
CA ASP A 84 3.49 -0.89 -24.83
C ASP A 84 3.25 0.61 -24.66
N LEU A 85 2.77 1.04 -23.49
CA LEU A 85 2.46 2.42 -23.13
C LEU A 85 1.49 3.11 -24.11
N SER A 86 0.71 2.34 -24.87
CA SER A 86 -0.20 2.89 -25.86
C SER A 86 -1.53 3.35 -25.23
N PRO A 87 -2.14 4.46 -25.71
CA PRO A 87 -3.43 4.90 -25.17
C PRO A 87 -4.54 3.83 -25.19
N PRO A 88 -4.64 2.95 -26.20
CA PRO A 88 -5.66 1.89 -26.19
C PRO A 88 -5.44 0.79 -25.15
N SER A 89 -4.27 0.73 -24.51
CA SER A 89 -3.96 -0.26 -23.47
C SER A 89 -4.16 0.27 -22.05
N ARG A 90 -4.62 1.51 -21.90
CA ARG A 90 -5.02 2.08 -20.61
C ARG A 90 -6.27 1.42 -20.08
N SER A 91 -6.36 1.27 -18.76
CA SER A 91 -7.66 0.96 -18.15
C SER A 91 -8.61 2.15 -18.28
N GLU A 92 -9.90 1.85 -18.37
CA GLU A 92 -10.98 2.85 -18.49
C GLU A 92 -11.55 3.21 -17.09
N TYR A 93 -10.71 3.16 -16.06
CA TYR A 93 -11.09 3.51 -14.68
C TYR A 93 -9.90 4.10 -13.91
N THR A 94 -10.24 4.93 -12.93
CA THR A 94 -9.30 5.56 -12.00
C THR A 94 -9.92 5.69 -10.62
N SER A 95 -9.06 5.76 -9.57
CA SER A 95 -9.47 5.98 -8.18
C SER A 95 -8.90 7.28 -7.64
N PRO A 96 -9.39 7.76 -6.48
CA PRO A 96 -8.78 8.89 -5.79
C PRO A 96 -7.30 8.65 -5.44
N THR A 97 -6.91 7.42 -5.08
CA THR A 97 -5.50 7.06 -4.84
C THR A 97 -4.63 7.23 -6.08
N ASN A 98 -5.10 6.75 -7.24
CA ASN A 98 -4.37 6.89 -8.50
C ASN A 98 -4.14 8.37 -8.86
N ILE A 99 -5.17 9.19 -8.70
CA ILE A 99 -5.10 10.64 -8.94
C ILE A 99 -4.11 11.28 -7.95
N GLY A 100 -4.15 10.90 -6.68
CA GLY A 100 -3.20 11.32 -5.66
C GLY A 100 -1.77 10.96 -6.04
N GLY A 101 -1.53 9.71 -6.44
CA GLY A 101 -0.25 9.19 -6.92
C GLY A 101 0.33 10.00 -8.07
N TYR A 102 -0.49 10.36 -9.04
CA TYR A 102 -0.07 11.22 -10.14
C TYR A 102 0.27 12.66 -9.71
N LEU A 103 -0.51 13.24 -8.79
CA LEU A 103 -0.25 14.58 -8.28
C LEU A 103 1.12 14.68 -7.60
N TRP A 104 1.42 13.80 -6.64
CA TRP A 104 2.75 13.84 -5.98
C TRP A 104 3.87 13.44 -6.93
N SER A 105 3.65 12.48 -7.84
CA SER A 105 4.66 12.08 -8.84
C SER A 105 5.00 13.22 -9.80
N THR A 106 4.03 14.07 -10.16
CA THR A 106 4.27 15.29 -10.96
C THR A 106 5.20 16.28 -10.22
N ILE A 107 5.01 16.41 -8.90
CA ILE A 107 5.87 17.24 -8.05
C ILE A 107 7.28 16.63 -7.98
N VAL A 108 7.37 15.31 -7.80
CA VAL A 108 8.63 14.58 -7.78
C VAL A 108 9.39 14.73 -9.11
N ALA A 109 8.72 14.55 -10.25
CA ALA A 109 9.33 14.71 -11.57
C ALA A 109 9.90 16.12 -11.78
N ARG A 110 9.22 17.16 -11.26
CA ARG A 110 9.73 18.54 -11.21
C ARG A 110 10.97 18.64 -10.32
N ASP A 111 10.93 18.11 -9.10
CA ASP A 111 12.00 18.26 -8.11
C ASP A 111 13.26 17.47 -8.49
N LEU A 112 13.10 16.36 -9.18
CA LEU A 112 14.17 15.61 -9.83
C LEU A 112 14.61 16.23 -11.18
N ARG A 113 13.95 17.29 -11.65
CA ARG A 113 14.22 17.97 -12.94
C ARG A 113 14.05 17.03 -14.15
N ILE A 114 13.12 16.11 -14.07
CA ILE A 114 12.66 15.29 -15.20
C ILE A 114 11.80 16.16 -16.12
N ILE A 115 10.93 16.97 -15.53
CA ILE A 115 10.10 17.97 -16.21
C ILE A 115 10.40 19.39 -15.72
N THR A 116 9.96 20.38 -16.48
CA THR A 116 10.09 21.77 -16.10
C THR A 116 9.05 22.19 -15.05
N ILE A 117 9.34 23.26 -14.30
CA ILE A 117 8.38 23.87 -13.35
C ILE A 117 7.09 24.29 -14.07
N ALA A 118 7.19 24.79 -15.29
CA ALA A 118 6.02 25.22 -16.06
C ALA A 118 5.14 24.04 -16.47
N GLU A 119 5.74 22.96 -16.91
CA GLU A 119 5.05 21.71 -17.25
C GLU A 119 4.38 21.09 -16.02
N ALA A 120 5.12 20.91 -14.92
CA ALA A 120 4.54 20.40 -13.68
C ALA A 120 3.30 21.20 -13.24
N ARG A 121 3.41 22.55 -13.25
CA ARG A 121 2.28 23.41 -12.89
C ARG A 121 1.10 23.23 -13.84
N SER A 122 1.35 23.09 -15.14
CA SER A 122 0.28 22.88 -16.13
C SER A 122 -0.47 21.58 -15.87
N ARG A 123 0.26 20.48 -15.63
CA ARG A 123 -0.32 19.16 -15.31
C ARG A 123 -1.13 19.19 -14.01
N LEU A 124 -0.53 19.70 -12.93
CA LEU A 124 -1.22 19.87 -11.64
C LEU A 124 -2.48 20.72 -11.74
N GLN A 125 -2.40 21.84 -12.47
CA GLN A 125 -3.55 22.74 -12.68
C GLN A 125 -4.68 22.02 -13.42
N GLN A 126 -4.37 21.24 -14.44
CA GLN A 126 -5.34 20.47 -15.21
C GLN A 126 -6.05 19.45 -14.33
N THR A 127 -5.30 18.59 -13.63
CA THR A 127 -5.88 17.59 -12.72
C THR A 127 -6.75 18.23 -11.63
N LEU A 128 -6.27 19.31 -10.98
CA LEU A 128 -7.06 20.03 -9.98
C LEU A 128 -8.34 20.64 -10.55
N THR A 129 -8.30 21.10 -11.82
CA THR A 129 -9.49 21.66 -12.48
C THR A 129 -10.53 20.58 -12.71
N THR A 130 -10.12 19.41 -13.15
CA THR A 130 -11.01 18.26 -13.32
C THR A 130 -11.56 17.79 -11.97
N LEU A 131 -10.70 17.61 -10.95
CA LEU A 131 -11.12 17.22 -9.59
C LEU A 131 -12.20 18.13 -9.02
N ALA A 132 -12.12 19.43 -9.29
CA ALA A 132 -13.12 20.40 -8.82
C ALA A 132 -14.50 20.21 -9.46
N THR A 133 -14.61 19.43 -10.54
CA THR A 133 -15.84 19.17 -11.29
C THR A 133 -16.35 17.73 -11.18
N LEU A 134 -15.56 16.82 -10.61
CA LEU A 134 -16.00 15.45 -10.40
C LEU A 134 -17.18 15.42 -9.43
N GLU A 135 -18.10 14.50 -9.69
CA GLU A 135 -19.19 14.19 -8.76
C GLU A 135 -18.60 13.65 -7.44
N ARG A 136 -19.17 14.07 -6.32
CA ARG A 136 -18.75 13.69 -4.96
C ARG A 136 -19.97 13.56 -4.08
N HIS A 137 -19.85 12.83 -3.00
CA HIS A 137 -20.86 12.82 -1.97
C HIS A 137 -20.98 14.21 -1.31
N ASP A 138 -22.15 14.79 -1.37
CA ASP A 138 -22.37 16.22 -1.02
C ASP A 138 -22.04 16.52 0.45
N GLU A 139 -22.48 15.68 1.40
CA GLU A 139 -22.30 15.95 2.83
C GLU A 139 -20.86 15.70 3.31
N SER A 140 -20.20 14.63 2.86
CA SER A 140 -18.84 14.31 3.26
C SER A 140 -17.76 15.00 2.42
N GLY A 141 -18.10 15.42 1.20
CA GLY A 141 -17.14 15.94 0.23
C GLY A 141 -16.17 14.89 -0.31
N MET A 142 -16.40 13.61 -0.02
CA MET A 142 -15.54 12.51 -0.45
C MET A 142 -15.79 12.13 -1.92
N PHE A 143 -14.75 11.61 -2.56
CA PHE A 143 -14.76 11.16 -3.95
C PHE A 143 -15.15 9.69 -4.04
N TYR A 144 -15.85 9.33 -5.11
CA TYR A 144 -16.24 7.95 -5.38
C TYR A 144 -15.10 7.09 -5.91
N ASN A 145 -15.17 5.82 -5.71
CA ASN A 145 -14.48 4.79 -6.47
C ASN A 145 -15.53 4.15 -7.40
N TRP A 146 -15.50 4.32 -8.69
CA TRP A 146 -14.45 4.75 -9.59
C TRP A 146 -14.93 5.86 -10.56
N TYR A 147 -13.99 6.46 -11.30
CA TYR A 147 -14.30 7.40 -12.39
C TYR A 147 -13.71 6.91 -13.71
N ASP A 148 -14.33 7.31 -14.81
CA ASP A 148 -13.74 7.23 -16.17
C ASP A 148 -12.66 8.33 -16.29
N PRO A 149 -11.39 7.98 -16.51
CA PRO A 149 -10.32 8.98 -16.61
C PRO A 149 -10.45 9.91 -17.81
N ALA A 150 -11.12 9.51 -18.89
CA ALA A 150 -11.26 10.33 -20.08
C ALA A 150 -12.38 11.37 -19.98
N THR A 151 -13.41 11.09 -19.21
CA THR A 151 -14.58 11.98 -19.08
C THR A 151 -14.71 12.62 -17.70
N GLY A 152 -14.19 11.98 -16.66
CA GLY A 152 -14.42 12.35 -15.26
C GLY A 152 -15.79 11.91 -14.74
N GLU A 153 -16.57 11.17 -15.51
CA GLU A 153 -17.86 10.64 -15.05
C GLU A 153 -17.66 9.50 -14.06
N GLN A 154 -18.50 9.45 -13.03
CA GLN A 154 -18.53 8.34 -12.09
C GLN A 154 -18.95 7.05 -12.81
N LEU A 155 -18.24 5.95 -12.57
CA LEU A 155 -18.58 4.66 -13.14
C LEU A 155 -19.74 4.00 -12.40
N THR A 156 -20.76 3.59 -13.15
CA THR A 156 -21.88 2.76 -12.69
C THR A 156 -21.85 1.36 -13.29
N VAL A 157 -21.02 1.17 -14.33
CA VAL A 157 -20.82 -0.10 -15.03
C VAL A 157 -19.32 -0.33 -15.19
N TRP A 158 -18.88 -1.53 -14.82
CA TRP A 158 -17.47 -1.90 -14.93
C TRP A 158 -17.06 -2.08 -16.40
N PRO A 159 -16.07 -1.37 -16.90
CA PRO A 159 -15.76 -1.35 -18.33
C PRO A 159 -15.21 -2.68 -18.85
N VAL A 160 -14.67 -3.54 -17.97
CA VAL A 160 -14.05 -4.81 -18.37
C VAL A 160 -15.08 -5.90 -18.68
N ASP A 161 -16.15 -6.01 -17.89
CA ASP A 161 -17.10 -7.12 -17.96
C ASP A 161 -18.58 -6.70 -17.95
N GLY A 162 -18.86 -5.39 -17.84
CA GLY A 162 -20.22 -4.85 -17.81
C GLY A 162 -20.97 -5.10 -16.50
N SER A 163 -20.29 -5.52 -15.44
CA SER A 163 -20.91 -5.67 -14.11
C SER A 163 -21.23 -4.31 -13.48
N THR A 164 -22.18 -4.29 -12.54
CA THR A 164 -22.57 -3.08 -11.82
C THR A 164 -21.41 -2.59 -10.94
N VAL A 165 -21.08 -1.31 -11.02
CA VAL A 165 -20.25 -0.60 -10.06
C VAL A 165 -21.17 0.11 -9.07
N TYR A 166 -21.05 -0.25 -7.81
CA TYR A 166 -21.78 0.41 -6.73
C TYR A 166 -21.02 1.67 -6.30
N PRO A 167 -21.71 2.81 -6.08
CA PRO A 167 -21.07 4.08 -5.75
C PRO A 167 -20.38 4.04 -4.37
N PHE A 168 -19.15 3.58 -4.35
CA PHE A 168 -18.37 3.38 -3.11
C PHE A 168 -17.47 4.57 -2.82
N LEU A 169 -17.42 4.96 -1.57
CA LEU A 169 -16.53 6.00 -1.06
C LEU A 169 -15.56 5.36 -0.06
N SER A 170 -14.32 5.14 -0.50
CA SER A 170 -13.25 4.53 0.28
C SER A 170 -12.62 5.54 1.24
N SER A 171 -12.45 5.18 2.50
CA SER A 171 -11.75 6.04 3.47
C SER A 171 -10.26 6.17 3.13
N VAL A 172 -9.63 5.08 2.68
CA VAL A 172 -8.20 5.06 2.38
C VAL A 172 -7.88 5.76 1.06
N ASP A 173 -8.66 5.53 -0.01
CA ASP A 173 -8.43 6.21 -1.28
C ASP A 173 -8.59 7.72 -1.15
N ASN A 174 -9.61 8.17 -0.44
CA ASN A 174 -9.79 9.59 -0.13
C ASN A 174 -8.66 10.12 0.76
N GLY A 175 -8.11 9.30 1.66
CA GLY A 175 -6.93 9.64 2.47
C GLY A 175 -5.72 9.97 1.60
N TRP A 176 -5.41 9.14 0.62
CA TRP A 176 -4.28 9.36 -0.29
C TRP A 176 -4.47 10.58 -1.19
N LEU A 177 -5.67 10.79 -1.72
CA LEU A 177 -5.97 12.01 -2.49
C LEU A 177 -5.85 13.27 -1.64
N ALA A 178 -6.39 13.26 -0.44
CA ALA A 178 -6.31 14.38 0.49
C ALA A 178 -4.85 14.71 0.86
N ALA A 179 -4.02 13.68 1.10
CA ALA A 179 -2.58 13.86 1.31
C ALA A 179 -1.90 14.52 0.10
N ALA A 180 -2.22 14.08 -1.12
CA ALA A 180 -1.70 14.64 -2.36
C ALA A 180 -2.12 16.10 -2.58
N LEU A 181 -3.35 16.47 -2.22
CA LEU A 181 -3.83 17.86 -2.27
C LEU A 181 -3.02 18.76 -1.33
N ARG A 182 -2.73 18.31 -0.10
CA ARG A 182 -1.87 19.04 0.86
C ARG A 182 -0.44 19.22 0.34
N ILE A 183 0.14 18.12 -0.22
CA ILE A 183 1.45 18.17 -0.86
C ILE A 183 1.45 19.20 -1.99
N THR A 184 0.44 19.17 -2.86
CA THR A 184 0.32 20.07 -4.01
C THR A 184 0.22 21.53 -3.56
N GLY A 185 -0.64 21.85 -2.59
CA GLY A 185 -0.77 23.19 -2.04
C GLY A 185 0.51 23.72 -1.37
N THR A 186 1.32 22.81 -0.81
CA THR A 186 2.61 23.17 -0.18
C THR A 186 3.71 23.33 -1.21
N ALA A 187 3.82 22.39 -2.15
CA ALA A 187 4.91 22.33 -3.14
C ALA A 187 4.76 23.34 -4.28
N GLU A 188 3.51 23.71 -4.63
CA GLU A 188 3.20 24.70 -5.67
C GLU A 188 2.26 25.79 -5.10
N PRO A 189 2.79 26.82 -4.45
CA PRO A 189 1.99 27.84 -3.77
C PRO A 189 0.98 28.60 -4.67
N ARG A 190 1.17 28.57 -5.99
CA ARG A 190 0.23 29.20 -6.93
C ARG A 190 -1.07 28.41 -7.10
N LEU A 191 -1.03 27.12 -6.79
CA LEU A 191 -2.19 26.22 -6.84
C LEU A 191 -2.80 25.95 -5.46
N ARG A 192 -2.19 26.49 -4.40
CA ARG A 192 -2.63 26.26 -3.03
C ARG A 192 -4.12 26.51 -2.82
N ALA A 193 -4.62 27.67 -3.24
CA ALA A 193 -6.01 28.03 -3.02
C ALA A 193 -6.99 27.04 -3.68
N GLN A 194 -6.61 26.45 -4.81
CA GLN A 194 -7.44 25.46 -5.50
C GLN A 194 -7.37 24.10 -4.79
N ALA A 195 -6.17 23.65 -4.42
CA ALA A 195 -5.99 22.39 -3.68
C ALA A 195 -6.67 22.47 -2.30
N ASP A 196 -6.47 23.56 -1.56
CA ASP A 196 -7.08 23.76 -0.24
C ASP A 196 -8.62 23.83 -0.34
N ALA A 197 -9.20 24.39 -1.42
CA ALA A 197 -10.65 24.47 -1.61
C ALA A 197 -11.27 23.07 -1.81
N ILE A 198 -10.58 22.15 -2.49
CA ILE A 198 -11.03 20.77 -2.63
C ILE A 198 -10.89 20.04 -1.29
N TYR A 199 -9.71 20.13 -0.67
CA TYR A 199 -9.43 19.46 0.60
C TYR A 199 -10.39 19.89 1.72
N ALA A 200 -10.69 21.17 1.83
CA ALA A 200 -11.51 21.73 2.91
C ALA A 200 -12.97 21.23 2.94
N THR A 201 -13.41 20.53 1.90
CA THR A 201 -14.73 19.90 1.88
C THR A 201 -14.73 18.45 2.35
N MET A 202 -13.56 17.82 2.47
CA MET A 202 -13.42 16.41 2.82
C MET A 202 -13.52 16.21 4.34
N ASN A 203 -14.55 15.52 4.80
CA ASN A 203 -14.81 15.28 6.22
C ASN A 203 -14.57 13.80 6.57
N PHE A 204 -13.39 13.48 7.11
CA PHE A 204 -13.03 12.12 7.53
C PHE A 204 -13.84 11.60 8.71
N GLY A 205 -14.53 12.46 9.46
CA GLY A 205 -15.46 12.05 10.51
C GLY A 205 -16.61 11.17 10.02
N PHE A 206 -16.94 11.23 8.71
CA PHE A 206 -17.92 10.31 8.11
C PHE A 206 -17.53 8.84 8.19
N PHE A 207 -16.25 8.52 8.34
CA PHE A 207 -15.78 7.14 8.45
C PHE A 207 -15.58 6.67 9.90
N TYR A 208 -15.64 7.60 10.87
CA TYR A 208 -15.31 7.32 12.26
C TYR A 208 -16.52 6.82 13.03
N ASP A 209 -16.47 5.57 13.46
CA ASP A 209 -17.44 4.89 14.32
C ASP A 209 -16.91 4.91 15.75
N GLU A 210 -17.49 5.76 16.60
CA GLU A 210 -17.05 5.91 17.99
C GLU A 210 -17.34 4.67 18.84
N ASP A 211 -18.37 3.89 18.47
CA ASP A 211 -18.83 2.69 19.17
C ASP A 211 -18.23 1.39 18.62
N ALA A 212 -17.29 1.47 17.67
CA ALA A 212 -16.69 0.30 17.00
C ALA A 212 -16.13 -0.77 17.96
N LEU A 213 -15.64 -0.34 19.12
CA LEU A 213 -15.07 -1.21 20.17
C LEU A 213 -16.00 -1.35 21.39
N GLY A 214 -17.24 -0.86 21.30
CA GLY A 214 -18.27 -0.86 22.34
C GLY A 214 -18.47 0.52 22.98
N GLU A 215 -19.69 0.76 23.50
CA GLU A 215 -20.14 2.05 24.05
C GLU A 215 -19.24 2.62 25.18
N ASP A 216 -18.53 1.75 25.91
CA ASP A 216 -17.65 2.14 27.01
C ASP A 216 -16.16 2.30 26.56
N ALA A 217 -15.84 2.06 25.28
CA ALA A 217 -14.48 2.19 24.78
C ALA A 217 -14.05 3.67 24.74
N PRO A 218 -12.77 3.97 25.05
CA PRO A 218 -12.31 5.36 25.07
C PRO A 218 -12.16 5.98 23.68
N ALA A 219 -12.17 5.17 22.62
CA ALA A 219 -12.13 5.60 21.22
C ALA A 219 -12.61 4.49 20.29
N GLY A 220 -13.07 4.89 19.11
CA GLY A 220 -13.55 4.01 18.05
C GLY A 220 -12.57 3.81 16.92
N LEU A 221 -13.06 3.23 15.82
CA LEU A 221 -12.29 2.90 14.62
C LEU A 221 -12.90 3.55 13.37
N ILE A 222 -12.12 3.63 12.28
CA ILE A 222 -12.66 4.01 10.98
C ILE A 222 -13.14 2.78 10.21
N ARG A 223 -14.21 2.97 9.45
CA ARG A 223 -14.75 1.96 8.54
C ARG A 223 -14.01 1.99 7.20
N GLY A 224 -14.06 0.88 6.46
CA GLY A 224 -13.49 0.78 5.12
C GLY A 224 -14.03 1.82 4.15
N GLY A 225 -15.32 2.14 4.26
CA GLY A 225 -15.99 3.12 3.45
C GLY A 225 -17.50 3.01 3.56
N PHE A 226 -18.20 3.67 2.66
CA PHE A 226 -19.66 3.61 2.58
C PHE A 226 -20.16 3.72 1.13
N TRP A 227 -21.42 3.36 0.94
CA TRP A 227 -22.19 3.55 -0.29
C TRP A 227 -23.30 4.57 -0.02
N ASP A 228 -23.54 5.41 -0.99
CA ASP A 228 -24.56 6.47 -0.90
C ASP A 228 -25.96 5.92 -1.26
N ASP A 229 -26.17 5.53 -2.51
CA ASP A 229 -27.49 5.16 -3.04
C ASP A 229 -27.68 3.65 -3.31
N GLU A 230 -26.86 3.08 -4.20
CA GLU A 230 -26.98 1.67 -4.60
C GLU A 230 -26.06 0.78 -3.78
N LEU A 231 -26.64 -0.31 -3.25
CA LEU A 231 -25.94 -1.20 -2.33
C LEU A 231 -25.44 -2.46 -3.01
N PRO A 232 -24.19 -2.88 -2.74
CA PRO A 232 -23.73 -4.19 -3.13
C PRO A 232 -24.45 -5.28 -2.33
N PRO A 233 -24.51 -6.51 -2.87
CA PRO A 233 -24.96 -7.64 -2.06
C PRO A 233 -23.95 -7.92 -0.95
N GLY A 234 -24.42 -8.04 0.28
CA GLY A 234 -23.55 -8.36 1.42
C GLY A 234 -23.93 -7.62 2.69
N CYS A 235 -22.95 -7.49 3.57
CA CYS A 235 -23.12 -6.82 4.86
C CYS A 235 -22.92 -5.31 4.71
N THR A 236 -23.95 -4.55 5.07
CA THR A 236 -23.90 -3.08 5.19
C THR A 236 -24.59 -2.63 6.48
N MET A 237 -24.22 -1.46 6.99
CA MET A 237 -24.82 -0.84 8.17
C MET A 237 -25.26 0.58 7.81
N GLU A 238 -26.53 0.90 8.05
CA GLU A 238 -27.09 2.23 7.81
C GLU A 238 -26.78 3.14 9.00
N ASP A 239 -26.09 4.25 8.74
CA ASP A 239 -25.77 5.27 9.75
C ASP A 239 -25.31 6.57 9.07
N ASN A 240 -24.99 7.59 9.88
CA ASN A 240 -24.30 8.81 9.45
C ASN A 240 -23.38 9.32 10.56
N TYR A 241 -22.16 8.84 10.61
CA TYR A 241 -21.17 9.24 11.62
C TYR A 241 -20.74 10.71 11.52
N GLY A 242 -20.85 11.33 10.33
CA GLY A 242 -20.57 12.75 10.13
C GLY A 242 -21.62 13.69 10.72
N GLY A 243 -22.74 13.15 11.21
CA GLY A 243 -23.83 13.93 11.79
C GLY A 243 -24.64 14.72 10.76
N GLY A 244 -24.57 14.34 9.48
CA GLY A 244 -25.41 14.89 8.42
C GLY A 244 -26.87 14.45 8.49
N THR A 245 -27.66 14.80 7.49
CA THR A 245 -29.09 14.50 7.42
C THR A 245 -29.41 13.24 6.62
N ASP A 246 -28.52 12.86 5.73
CA ASP A 246 -28.69 11.71 4.84
C ASP A 246 -28.00 10.47 5.43
N LEU A 247 -28.75 9.37 5.51
CA LEU A 247 -28.20 8.09 5.92
C LEU A 247 -27.40 7.48 4.77
N VAL A 248 -26.24 6.92 5.11
CA VAL A 248 -25.37 6.19 4.18
C VAL A 248 -25.20 4.76 4.65
N HIS A 249 -24.66 3.89 3.82
CA HIS A 249 -24.51 2.48 4.10
C HIS A 249 -23.04 2.10 4.21
N TYR A 250 -22.58 1.93 5.44
CA TYR A 250 -21.18 1.59 5.74
C TYR A 250 -20.84 0.13 5.46
N THR A 251 -19.55 -0.12 5.19
CA THR A 251 -18.98 -1.47 5.28
C THR A 251 -19.16 -2.02 6.69
N CYS A 252 -19.37 -3.34 6.84
CA CYS A 252 -19.44 -3.96 8.18
C CYS A 252 -18.07 -4.10 8.86
N HIS A 253 -16.97 -3.99 8.10
CA HIS A 253 -15.64 -4.07 8.65
C HIS A 253 -15.09 -2.68 8.99
N HIS A 254 -14.25 -2.65 10.02
CA HIS A 254 -13.42 -1.52 10.39
C HIS A 254 -11.96 -1.82 10.05
N TYR A 255 -11.17 -0.77 9.84
CA TYR A 255 -9.72 -0.87 9.81
C TYR A 255 -9.18 -0.93 11.24
N GLY A 256 -9.12 -2.16 11.78
CA GLY A 256 -8.67 -2.43 13.14
C GLY A 256 -7.18 -2.74 13.24
N ALA A 257 -6.56 -3.27 12.19
CA ALA A 257 -5.12 -3.51 12.16
C ALA A 257 -4.36 -2.18 12.09
N PHE A 258 -3.39 -2.01 12.98
CA PHE A 258 -2.71 -0.73 13.17
C PHE A 258 -1.68 -0.43 12.08
N ASN A 259 -0.82 -1.41 11.76
CA ASN A 259 0.24 -1.25 10.78
C ASN A 259 -0.31 -1.50 9.36
N THR A 260 -1.17 -0.59 8.90
CA THR A 260 -1.81 -0.64 7.58
C THR A 260 -1.91 0.75 6.97
N GLU A 261 -2.09 0.82 5.65
CA GLU A 261 -2.18 2.10 4.92
C GLU A 261 -3.34 3.02 5.33
N PRO A 262 -4.52 2.52 5.78
CA PRO A 262 -5.62 3.38 6.22
C PRO A 262 -5.27 4.40 7.31
N ARG A 263 -4.14 4.22 8.04
CA ARG A 263 -3.70 5.21 9.03
C ARG A 263 -3.44 6.60 8.44
N ILE A 264 -3.26 6.72 7.11
CA ILE A 264 -3.18 8.05 6.46
C ILE A 264 -4.49 8.83 6.63
N ALA A 265 -5.65 8.17 6.47
CA ALA A 265 -6.96 8.78 6.69
C ALA A 265 -7.17 9.14 8.17
N SER A 266 -6.73 8.26 9.09
CA SER A 266 -6.75 8.53 10.53
C SER A 266 -5.94 9.77 10.89
N TYR A 267 -4.72 9.91 10.37
CA TYR A 267 -3.88 11.09 10.61
C TYR A 267 -4.53 12.38 10.12
N LEU A 268 -5.13 12.36 8.94
CA LEU A 268 -5.82 13.52 8.38
C LEU A 268 -7.06 13.89 9.20
N GLY A 269 -7.90 12.92 9.56
CA GLY A 269 -9.07 13.16 10.40
C GLY A 269 -8.72 13.70 11.79
N ILE A 270 -7.63 13.20 12.40
CA ILE A 270 -7.12 13.72 13.68
C ILE A 270 -6.61 15.17 13.52
N VAL A 271 -5.90 15.47 12.43
CA VAL A 271 -5.38 16.82 12.18
C VAL A 271 -6.50 17.83 11.93
N ASP A 272 -7.57 17.41 11.27
CA ASP A 272 -8.74 18.23 10.98
C ASP A 272 -9.78 18.24 12.12
N GLU A 273 -9.45 17.60 13.26
CA GLU A 273 -10.30 17.53 14.46
C GLU A 273 -11.67 16.86 14.20
N THR A 274 -11.79 16.05 13.15
CA THR A 274 -13.00 15.25 12.83
C THR A 274 -12.92 13.83 13.41
N ILE A 275 -11.74 13.40 13.84
CA ILE A 275 -11.48 12.14 14.55
C ILE A 275 -10.68 12.46 15.81
N PRO A 276 -11.00 11.89 16.98
CA PRO A 276 -10.28 12.14 18.22
C PRO A 276 -8.86 11.53 18.18
N ARG A 277 -7.91 12.13 18.92
CA ARG A 277 -6.51 11.66 18.97
C ARG A 277 -6.37 10.25 19.53
N GLU A 278 -7.25 9.90 20.43
CA GLU A 278 -7.36 8.61 21.09
C GLU A 278 -7.56 7.47 20.08
N HIS A 279 -8.16 7.75 18.92
CA HIS A 279 -8.33 6.80 17.82
C HIS A 279 -7.02 6.16 17.37
N TYR A 280 -5.91 6.90 17.34
CA TYR A 280 -4.59 6.33 16.98
C TYR A 280 -4.22 5.13 17.86
N PHE A 281 -4.60 5.18 19.13
CA PHE A 281 -4.33 4.12 20.09
C PHE A 281 -5.41 3.03 20.14
N ALA A 282 -6.55 3.22 19.49
CA ALA A 282 -7.65 2.26 19.46
C ALA A 282 -7.40 1.09 18.49
N SER A 283 -6.65 1.30 17.39
CA SER A 283 -6.30 0.23 16.46
C SER A 283 -5.33 -0.77 17.09
N TRP A 284 -5.44 -2.04 16.72
CA TRP A 284 -4.65 -3.11 17.30
C TRP A 284 -3.26 -3.25 16.66
N ARG A 285 -2.21 -3.26 17.50
CA ARG A 285 -0.85 -3.66 17.11
C ARG A 285 -0.83 -5.14 16.78
N THR A 286 -1.38 -5.94 17.68
CA THR A 286 -1.85 -7.31 17.50
C THR A 286 -3.10 -7.47 18.34
N PHE A 287 -3.89 -8.52 18.11
CA PHE A 287 -4.93 -8.87 19.08
C PHE A 287 -4.29 -9.26 20.41
N PRO A 288 -4.87 -8.88 21.55
CA PRO A 288 -4.35 -9.25 22.85
C PRO A 288 -4.44 -10.76 23.08
N ASP A 289 -3.61 -11.29 23.96
CA ASP A 289 -3.56 -12.70 24.36
C ASP A 289 -4.73 -13.07 25.29
N THR A 290 -5.98 -12.86 24.81
CA THR A 290 -7.22 -13.10 25.56
C THR A 290 -8.08 -14.21 24.98
N CYS A 291 -7.78 -14.67 23.77
CA CYS A 291 -8.60 -15.61 23.01
C CYS A 291 -10.04 -15.13 22.66
N ASP A 292 -10.31 -13.84 22.76
CA ASP A 292 -11.63 -13.25 22.46
C ASP A 292 -11.79 -12.82 20.99
N TRP A 293 -10.85 -13.17 20.15
CA TRP A 293 -10.77 -12.82 18.74
C TRP A 293 -10.74 -14.09 17.86
N SER A 294 -11.03 -13.94 16.59
CA SER A 294 -11.34 -15.07 15.72
C SER A 294 -10.26 -15.47 14.70
N TRP A 295 -9.26 -14.62 14.43
CA TRP A 295 -8.42 -14.83 13.26
C TRP A 295 -6.94 -14.39 13.29
N PRO A 296 -6.21 -14.34 14.38
CA PRO A 296 -4.77 -14.12 14.33
C PRO A 296 -4.03 -15.41 14.03
N GLU A 297 -2.89 -15.27 13.42
CA GLU A 297 -2.11 -16.41 12.96
C GLU A 297 -1.21 -16.99 14.04
N GLN A 298 -0.69 -16.16 14.91
CA GLN A 298 0.14 -16.61 16.01
C GLN A 298 -0.21 -15.90 17.32
N LYS A 299 0.21 -16.51 18.44
CA LYS A 299 0.08 -15.89 19.75
C LYS A 299 1.03 -14.69 19.85
N PRO A 300 0.54 -13.47 20.06
CA PRO A 300 1.41 -12.32 20.21
C PRO A 300 2.18 -12.37 21.53
N VAL A 301 3.33 -11.73 21.55
CA VAL A 301 4.04 -11.34 22.76
C VAL A 301 3.89 -9.84 22.97
N GLY A 302 3.75 -9.37 24.20
CA GLY A 302 3.58 -7.94 24.45
C GLY A 302 3.12 -7.62 25.86
N GLU A 303 2.99 -6.34 26.12
CA GLU A 303 2.57 -5.81 27.41
C GLU A 303 1.47 -4.76 27.23
N TRP A 304 0.61 -4.61 28.26
CA TRP A 304 -0.38 -3.56 28.27
C TRP A 304 0.24 -2.23 28.68
N GLN A 305 -0.01 -1.20 27.88
CA GLN A 305 0.34 0.20 28.14
C GLN A 305 -0.93 1.06 28.15
N GLU A 306 -0.81 2.32 28.51
CA GLU A 306 -1.90 3.28 28.48
C GLU A 306 -1.42 4.59 27.84
N TYR A 307 -2.09 5.02 26.78
CA TYR A 307 -1.80 6.30 26.12
C TYR A 307 -3.09 7.11 25.97
N LEU A 308 -3.10 8.35 26.40
CA LEU A 308 -4.27 9.24 26.38
C LEU A 308 -5.55 8.63 27.02
N GLY A 309 -5.37 7.72 28.01
CA GLY A 309 -6.48 7.01 28.64
C GLY A 309 -6.99 5.78 27.85
N VAL A 310 -6.34 5.43 26.75
CA VAL A 310 -6.64 4.22 25.96
C VAL A 310 -5.70 3.10 26.39
N PRO A 311 -6.21 1.94 26.86
CA PRO A 311 -5.39 0.77 27.11
C PRO A 311 -4.97 0.14 25.79
N VAL A 312 -3.68 -0.05 25.59
CA VAL A 312 -3.07 -0.60 24.37
C VAL A 312 -2.29 -1.86 24.72
N PHE A 313 -2.60 -2.95 24.06
CA PHE A 313 -1.73 -4.12 24.08
C PHE A 313 -0.65 -3.93 23.02
N GLU A 314 0.59 -3.63 23.48
CA GLU A 314 1.77 -3.48 22.61
C GLU A 314 2.26 -4.85 22.17
N GLY A 315 1.45 -5.49 21.34
CA GLY A 315 1.71 -6.82 20.84
C GLY A 315 2.69 -6.82 19.67
N ALA A 316 3.48 -7.89 19.58
CA ALA A 316 4.34 -8.17 18.44
C ALA A 316 4.24 -9.66 18.05
N TYR A 317 4.43 -9.94 16.77
CA TYR A 317 4.60 -11.28 16.26
C TYR A 317 6.08 -11.64 16.24
N GLN A 318 6.38 -12.91 16.46
CA GLN A 318 7.74 -13.42 16.39
C GLN A 318 7.98 -14.07 15.01
N TYR A 319 8.99 -13.58 14.33
CA TYR A 319 9.45 -14.14 13.07
C TYR A 319 10.96 -14.36 13.15
N ARG A 320 11.39 -15.64 13.18
CA ARG A 320 12.79 -16.01 13.38
C ARG A 320 13.36 -15.40 14.67
N ASP A 321 14.37 -14.53 14.56
CA ASP A 321 14.92 -13.76 15.69
C ASP A 321 14.33 -12.35 15.83
N LEU A 322 13.26 -12.04 15.09
CA LEU A 322 12.59 -10.74 15.10
C LEU A 322 11.30 -10.77 15.90
N GLN A 323 11.02 -9.66 16.55
CA GLN A 323 9.69 -9.31 17.07
C GLN A 323 9.25 -8.02 16.42
N LEU A 324 8.05 -8.00 15.82
CA LEU A 324 7.55 -6.85 15.08
C LEU A 324 6.03 -6.75 15.11
N VAL A 325 5.51 -5.56 14.90
CA VAL A 325 4.09 -5.30 14.72
C VAL A 325 3.70 -5.73 13.30
N PRO A 326 2.82 -6.74 13.16
CA PRO A 326 2.41 -7.26 11.85
C PRO A 326 1.58 -6.26 11.07
N THR A 327 1.46 -6.50 9.74
CA THR A 327 0.57 -5.75 8.87
C THR A 327 -0.65 -6.55 8.48
N TRP A 328 -1.61 -5.93 7.83
CA TRP A 328 -2.61 -6.67 7.06
C TRP A 328 -1.90 -7.44 5.94
N GLY A 329 -2.16 -8.75 5.88
CA GLY A 329 -1.60 -9.63 4.86
C GLY A 329 -0.08 -9.80 4.86
N GLY A 330 0.68 -9.28 5.82
CA GLY A 330 2.14 -9.35 5.79
C GLY A 330 2.81 -8.54 4.67
N SER A 331 2.11 -7.55 4.14
CA SER A 331 2.44 -6.80 2.93
C SER A 331 3.45 -5.66 3.19
N MET A 332 4.39 -5.46 2.25
CA MET A 332 5.32 -4.34 2.31
C MET A 332 4.63 -2.97 2.14
N PHE A 333 3.67 -2.89 1.24
CA PHE A 333 2.90 -1.69 0.96
C PHE A 333 2.12 -1.22 2.18
N GLU A 334 1.42 -2.12 2.86
CA GLU A 334 0.68 -1.82 4.09
C GLU A 334 1.56 -1.21 5.18
N ALA A 335 2.77 -1.75 5.35
CA ALA A 335 3.72 -1.23 6.31
C ALA A 335 4.26 0.15 5.92
N LEU A 336 4.70 0.33 4.66
CA LEU A 336 5.68 1.35 4.28
C LEU A 336 5.18 2.40 3.28
N MET A 337 3.92 2.38 2.85
CA MET A 337 3.41 3.47 2.01
C MET A 337 3.23 4.78 2.80
N VAL A 338 2.73 4.70 4.04
CA VAL A 338 2.53 5.90 4.88
C VAL A 338 3.84 6.60 5.25
N PRO A 339 4.94 5.90 5.59
CA PRO A 339 6.24 6.52 5.81
C PRO A 339 6.78 7.33 4.63
N LEU A 340 6.32 7.08 3.40
CA LEU A 340 6.69 7.94 2.27
C LEU A 340 6.28 9.40 2.47
N LEU A 341 5.24 9.66 3.27
CA LEU A 341 4.70 11.00 3.52
C LEU A 341 4.86 11.46 4.98
N VAL A 342 4.89 10.54 5.94
CA VAL A 342 4.97 10.81 7.37
C VAL A 342 6.26 10.21 7.90
N PRO A 343 7.18 10.98 8.50
CA PRO A 343 8.43 10.43 9.07
C PRO A 343 8.14 9.71 10.39
N GLU A 344 7.41 8.60 10.32
CA GLU A 344 6.96 7.82 11.47
C GLU A 344 8.16 7.31 12.29
N GLU A 345 9.24 6.89 11.62
CA GLU A 345 10.48 6.42 12.23
C GLU A 345 11.20 7.50 13.02
N GLU A 346 11.15 8.77 12.59
CA GLU A 346 11.73 9.90 13.32
C GLU A 346 10.86 10.31 14.50
N TRP A 347 9.54 10.30 14.32
CA TRP A 347 8.59 10.80 15.32
C TRP A 347 8.29 9.79 16.41
N GLY A 348 8.27 8.50 16.08
CA GLY A 348 8.08 7.36 16.97
C GLY A 348 9.33 6.50 17.04
N ALA A 349 10.44 7.05 17.55
CA ALA A 349 11.75 6.40 17.56
C ALA A 349 11.78 5.06 18.31
N SER A 350 10.92 4.89 19.34
CA SER A 350 10.80 3.64 20.11
C SER A 350 9.67 2.72 19.60
N SER A 351 8.94 3.14 18.59
CA SER A 351 7.86 2.37 17.96
C SER A 351 8.17 2.12 16.48
N TRP A 352 7.74 3.00 15.59
CA TRP A 352 7.95 2.88 14.15
C TRP A 352 9.42 2.84 13.74
N GLY A 353 10.28 3.61 14.42
CA GLY A 353 11.73 3.63 14.18
C GLY A 353 12.42 2.28 14.45
N VAL A 354 11.81 1.43 15.26
CA VAL A 354 12.24 0.04 15.47
C VAL A 354 11.55 -0.89 14.47
N ASN A 355 10.23 -0.71 14.29
CA ASN A 355 9.42 -1.66 13.54
C ASN A 355 9.69 -1.66 12.03
N HIS A 356 9.79 -0.50 11.39
CA HIS A 356 9.95 -0.43 9.94
C HIS A 356 11.22 -1.11 9.41
N PRO A 357 12.42 -0.89 10.00
CA PRO A 357 13.62 -1.63 9.59
C PRO A 357 13.49 -3.15 9.77
N LEU A 358 12.89 -3.60 10.90
CA LEU A 358 12.67 -5.03 11.15
C LEU A 358 11.68 -5.64 10.15
N TYR A 359 10.68 -4.87 9.73
CA TYR A 359 9.72 -5.31 8.74
C TYR A 359 10.36 -5.53 7.37
N VAL A 360 11.21 -4.60 6.93
CA VAL A 360 12.03 -4.77 5.71
C VAL A 360 12.93 -5.99 5.82
N ARG A 361 13.61 -6.16 6.96
CA ARG A 361 14.45 -7.33 7.21
C ARG A 361 13.66 -8.64 7.12
N ALA A 362 12.46 -8.71 7.69
CA ALA A 362 11.61 -9.89 7.62
C ALA A 362 11.23 -10.25 6.16
N GLN A 363 10.91 -9.26 5.34
CA GLN A 363 10.63 -9.45 3.91
C GLN A 363 11.85 -10.00 3.15
N ILE A 364 13.05 -9.49 3.45
CA ILE A 364 14.30 -9.97 2.85
C ILE A 364 14.58 -11.42 3.25
N GLU A 365 14.53 -11.72 4.55
CA GLU A 365 14.79 -13.06 5.08
C GLU A 365 13.77 -14.09 4.57
N HIS A 366 12.50 -13.71 4.44
CA HIS A 366 11.50 -14.60 3.86
C HIS A 366 11.87 -14.99 2.43
N GLY A 367 12.13 -14.03 1.57
CA GLY A 367 12.42 -14.32 0.17
C GLY A 367 13.76 -15.01 -0.09
N LEU A 368 14.79 -14.70 0.70
CA LEU A 368 16.14 -15.20 0.46
C LEU A 368 16.45 -16.48 1.23
N ASP A 369 16.04 -16.55 2.50
CA ASP A 369 16.50 -17.60 3.42
C ASP A 369 15.41 -18.62 3.76
N GLU A 370 14.16 -18.18 3.96
CA GLU A 370 13.08 -19.06 4.38
C GLU A 370 12.47 -19.79 3.17
N ALA A 371 11.85 -19.04 2.25
CA ALA A 371 11.22 -19.58 1.06
C ALA A 371 12.21 -19.92 -0.06
N ASN A 372 13.46 -19.43 0.03
CA ASN A 372 14.52 -19.68 -0.97
C ASN A 372 14.15 -19.25 -2.39
N TYR A 373 13.34 -18.20 -2.56
CA TYR A 373 13.01 -17.67 -3.88
C TYR A 373 14.19 -17.01 -4.58
N GLY A 374 15.19 -16.53 -3.80
CA GLY A 374 16.35 -15.79 -4.30
C GLY A 374 16.06 -14.33 -4.63
N TYR A 375 14.85 -13.88 -4.42
CA TYR A 375 14.34 -12.51 -4.57
C TYR A 375 13.33 -12.24 -3.48
N TRP A 376 13.03 -10.96 -3.21
CA TRP A 376 12.12 -10.55 -2.16
C TRP A 376 11.29 -9.32 -2.55
N GLY A 377 10.31 -8.97 -1.73
CA GLY A 377 9.40 -7.86 -1.91
C GLY A 377 7.98 -8.33 -2.21
N PHE A 378 7.27 -8.74 -1.15
CA PHE A 378 5.91 -9.28 -1.21
C PHE A 378 4.92 -8.19 -0.84
N SER A 379 4.05 -7.86 -1.80
CA SER A 379 3.08 -6.78 -1.68
C SER A 379 1.97 -6.98 -2.72
N PRO A 380 0.75 -6.47 -2.50
CA PRO A 380 -0.33 -6.52 -3.48
C PRO A 380 0.10 -6.03 -4.85
N SER A 381 -0.26 -6.77 -5.88
CA SER A 381 0.15 -6.49 -7.26
C SER A 381 -0.67 -7.26 -8.30
N ASN A 382 -0.55 -6.90 -9.56
CA ASN A 382 -1.09 -7.67 -10.67
C ASN A 382 -0.36 -9.02 -10.78
N ASN A 383 -1.11 -10.11 -10.60
CA ASN A 383 -0.56 -11.45 -10.80
C ASN A 383 -0.11 -11.64 -12.25
N PRO A 384 1.08 -12.20 -12.51
CA PRO A 384 1.53 -12.51 -13.87
C PRO A 384 0.58 -13.41 -14.67
N ALA A 385 -0.23 -14.22 -13.98
CA ALA A 385 -1.28 -15.04 -14.59
C ALA A 385 -2.63 -14.31 -14.75
N GLY A 386 -2.71 -13.06 -14.33
CA GLY A 386 -3.87 -12.17 -14.44
C GLY A 386 -4.62 -11.94 -13.13
N GLY A 387 -5.19 -10.75 -13.02
CA GLY A 387 -5.91 -10.23 -11.86
C GLY A 387 -4.99 -9.67 -10.79
N TYR A 388 -5.52 -8.72 -10.01
CA TYR A 388 -4.84 -8.17 -8.84
C TYR A 388 -4.93 -9.15 -7.67
N ARG A 389 -3.84 -9.34 -6.94
CA ARG A 389 -3.77 -10.23 -5.79
C ARG A 389 -2.96 -9.61 -4.66
N GLU A 390 -3.28 -10.05 -3.48
CA GLU A 390 -2.61 -9.63 -2.27
C GLU A 390 -1.51 -10.64 -1.94
N TYR A 391 -0.27 -10.17 -1.97
CA TYR A 391 0.91 -10.93 -1.61
C TYR A 391 1.53 -10.32 -0.36
N GLY A 392 2.14 -11.16 0.46
CA GLY A 392 2.81 -10.74 1.69
C GLY A 392 3.60 -11.87 2.31
N VAL A 393 4.04 -11.70 3.53
CA VAL A 393 4.73 -12.70 4.34
C VAL A 393 3.79 -13.12 5.46
N ASP A 394 3.16 -14.28 5.34
CA ASP A 394 2.12 -14.75 6.26
C ASP A 394 2.51 -14.69 7.74
N PRO A 395 3.71 -15.14 8.17
CA PRO A 395 4.08 -15.12 9.59
C PRO A 395 4.10 -13.71 10.23
N ILE A 396 4.14 -12.66 9.43
CA ILE A 396 4.11 -11.27 9.90
C ILE A 396 2.85 -10.53 9.45
N GLY A 397 1.80 -11.29 9.11
CA GLY A 397 0.50 -10.81 8.69
C GLY A 397 -0.58 -11.00 9.74
N LEU A 398 -1.55 -10.09 9.77
CA LEU A 398 -2.85 -10.26 10.40
C LEU A 398 -3.79 -10.75 9.31
N ASN A 399 -3.91 -12.05 9.14
CA ASN A 399 -4.66 -12.67 8.06
C ASN A 399 -5.93 -13.34 8.59
N PRO A 400 -7.12 -12.92 8.14
CA PRO A 400 -8.37 -13.51 8.60
C PRO A 400 -8.64 -14.87 7.96
N ASP A 401 -9.15 -15.82 8.74
CA ASP A 401 -9.70 -17.10 8.25
C ASP A 401 -8.74 -17.93 7.38
N GLY A 402 -7.44 -17.85 7.61
CA GLY A 402 -6.45 -18.59 6.85
C GLY A 402 -6.20 -18.03 5.44
N TYR A 403 -6.24 -16.76 5.31
CA TYR A 403 -5.84 -16.04 4.10
C TYR A 403 -4.34 -16.23 3.83
N ALA A 404 -3.98 -16.71 2.66
CA ALA A 404 -2.61 -16.93 2.25
C ALA A 404 -2.10 -15.68 1.53
N SER A 405 -1.26 -14.90 2.19
CA SER A 405 -0.88 -13.57 1.72
C SER A 405 0.03 -13.58 0.50
N ASP A 406 0.84 -14.61 0.29
CA ASP A 406 1.60 -14.77 -0.95
C ASP A 406 0.91 -15.67 -1.98
N GLN A 407 -0.30 -16.16 -1.66
CA GLN A 407 -1.09 -17.08 -2.49
C GLN A 407 -0.42 -18.44 -2.76
N GLU A 408 0.70 -18.71 -2.13
CA GLU A 408 1.62 -19.79 -2.49
C GLU A 408 1.62 -20.95 -1.50
N ARG A 409 0.75 -20.90 -0.50
CA ARG A 409 0.67 -21.91 0.53
C ARG A 409 1.72 -21.79 1.62
N THR A 410 2.16 -20.59 1.90
CA THR A 410 2.72 -20.38 3.22
C THR A 410 1.68 -20.81 4.23
N LEU A 411 2.09 -21.05 5.41
CA LEU A 411 1.19 -21.54 6.41
C LEU A 411 0.11 -20.49 6.65
N VAL A 412 -1.11 -20.91 6.48
CA VAL A 412 -2.27 -20.11 6.84
C VAL A 412 -2.72 -20.51 8.23
N ASP A 413 -2.90 -19.55 9.09
CA ASP A 413 -3.49 -19.74 10.40
C ASP A 413 -2.66 -20.63 11.34
N TYR A 414 -1.53 -20.13 11.80
CA TYR A 414 -0.75 -20.76 12.86
C TYR A 414 -1.58 -20.99 14.12
N GLY A 415 -2.52 -20.13 14.40
CA GLY A 415 -3.28 -20.15 15.62
C GLY A 415 -2.35 -20.13 16.83
N PHE A 416 -2.89 -20.28 18.00
CA PHE A 416 -2.10 -20.65 19.16
C PHE A 416 -2.89 -21.59 20.05
N GLY A 417 -2.20 -22.62 20.57
CA GLY A 417 -2.82 -23.79 21.15
C GLY A 417 -3.77 -23.57 22.33
N GLU A 418 -3.74 -22.39 22.92
CA GLU A 418 -4.65 -22.01 24.00
C GLU A 418 -6.03 -21.60 23.49
N CYS A 419 -6.09 -21.01 22.28
CA CYS A 419 -7.31 -20.45 21.70
C CYS A 419 -7.83 -21.27 20.54
N ARG A 420 -6.97 -21.86 19.77
CA ARG A 420 -7.29 -22.62 18.56
C ARG A 420 -6.27 -23.75 18.32
N PRO A 421 -6.67 -24.80 17.57
CA PRO A 421 -5.75 -25.87 17.22
C PRO A 421 -4.50 -25.34 16.52
N ALA A 422 -3.35 -25.83 16.89
CA ALA A 422 -2.11 -25.54 16.19
C ALA A 422 -2.20 -25.99 14.73
N GLN A 423 -1.72 -25.17 13.82
CA GLN A 423 -1.61 -25.50 12.41
C GLN A 423 -0.29 -26.26 12.16
N PRO A 424 -0.24 -27.16 11.17
CA PRO A 424 1.01 -27.78 10.78
C PRO A 424 1.93 -26.74 10.12
N GLU A 425 3.22 -26.93 10.29
CA GLU A 425 4.21 -26.14 9.56
C GLU A 425 4.02 -26.30 8.04
N PRO A 426 4.29 -25.25 7.24
CA PRO A 426 4.19 -25.34 5.80
C PRO A 426 5.20 -26.35 5.25
N THR A 427 4.77 -27.15 4.29
CA THR A 427 5.64 -28.13 3.64
C THR A 427 6.32 -27.57 2.39
N SER A 428 5.81 -26.49 1.84
CA SER A 428 6.37 -25.78 0.69
C SER A 428 5.79 -24.36 0.62
N TYR A 429 6.52 -23.46 -0.02
CA TYR A 429 6.11 -22.08 -0.24
C TYR A 429 5.50 -21.83 -1.63
N GLY A 430 5.39 -22.82 -2.49
CA GLY A 430 4.80 -22.64 -3.82
C GLY A 430 5.58 -21.69 -4.72
N GLN A 431 4.88 -20.88 -5.51
CA GLN A 431 5.47 -19.98 -6.51
C GLN A 431 5.58 -18.57 -5.97
N GLY A 432 6.78 -18.08 -5.71
CA GLY A 432 6.97 -16.70 -5.25
C GLY A 432 6.58 -15.67 -6.32
N VAL A 433 5.74 -14.72 -5.96
CA VAL A 433 5.47 -13.52 -6.77
C VAL A 433 5.97 -12.33 -6.01
N VAL A 434 6.92 -11.60 -6.61
CA VAL A 434 7.51 -10.40 -6.04
C VAL A 434 7.16 -9.18 -6.87
N THR A 435 7.09 -8.03 -6.22
CA THR A 435 6.85 -6.75 -6.87
C THR A 435 8.00 -5.78 -6.63
N PRO A 436 8.51 -5.11 -7.69
CA PRO A 436 9.61 -4.16 -7.53
C PRO A 436 9.30 -2.97 -6.63
N HIS A 437 8.04 -2.50 -6.56
CA HIS A 437 7.71 -1.36 -5.71
C HIS A 437 8.04 -1.61 -4.23
N ALA A 438 7.94 -2.85 -3.76
CA ALA A 438 8.33 -3.22 -2.41
C ALA A 438 9.82 -2.97 -2.12
N SER A 439 10.69 -3.23 -3.11
CA SER A 439 12.12 -2.89 -2.98
C SER A 439 12.35 -1.37 -2.92
N PHE A 440 11.56 -0.58 -3.66
CA PHE A 440 11.65 0.88 -3.56
C PHE A 440 11.18 1.40 -2.20
N LEU A 441 10.14 0.81 -1.62
CA LEU A 441 9.69 1.15 -0.26
C LEU A 441 10.78 0.88 0.81
N ALA A 442 11.64 -0.09 0.56
CA ALA A 442 12.74 -0.45 1.45
C ALA A 442 13.98 0.47 1.35
N LEU A 443 14.03 1.39 0.38
CA LEU A 443 15.21 2.24 0.13
C LEU A 443 15.65 3.05 1.36
N ASP A 444 14.70 3.51 2.15
CA ASP A 444 15.00 4.31 3.33
C ASP A 444 15.64 3.51 4.48
N TYR A 445 15.48 2.18 4.46
CA TYR A 445 15.91 1.28 5.52
C TYR A 445 17.09 0.40 5.11
N GLU A 446 17.05 -0.19 3.92
CA GLU A 446 18.03 -1.15 3.40
C GLU A 446 18.38 -0.83 1.93
N PRO A 447 18.97 0.35 1.63
CA PRO A 447 19.19 0.81 0.25
C PRO A 447 20.06 -0.13 -0.58
N ASP A 448 21.09 -0.72 0.01
CA ASP A 448 22.00 -1.63 -0.71
C ASP A 448 21.28 -2.93 -1.09
N ALA A 449 20.50 -3.52 -0.18
CA ALA A 449 19.71 -4.72 -0.43
C ALA A 449 18.61 -4.44 -1.48
N ALA A 450 17.94 -3.30 -1.38
CA ALA A 450 16.91 -2.87 -2.31
C ALA A 450 17.46 -2.69 -3.74
N LEU A 451 18.55 -1.95 -3.90
CA LEU A 451 19.20 -1.74 -5.19
C LEU A 451 19.72 -3.06 -5.78
N LEU A 452 20.26 -3.94 -4.95
CA LEU A 452 20.74 -5.25 -5.40
C LEU A 452 19.57 -6.12 -5.88
N ASN A 453 18.46 -6.16 -5.15
CA ASN A 453 17.28 -6.92 -5.56
C ASN A 453 16.70 -6.39 -6.88
N LEU A 454 16.55 -5.08 -7.03
CA LEU A 454 16.12 -4.44 -8.28
C LEU A 454 17.05 -4.77 -9.45
N ALA A 455 18.38 -4.71 -9.23
CA ALA A 455 19.37 -5.05 -10.25
C ALA A 455 19.28 -6.53 -10.66
N ASN A 456 19.06 -7.44 -9.69
CA ASN A 456 18.89 -8.86 -9.93
C ASN A 456 17.60 -9.15 -10.71
N LEU A 457 16.47 -8.56 -10.31
CA LEU A 457 15.19 -8.69 -11.02
C LEU A 457 15.30 -8.23 -12.48
N ARG A 458 15.97 -7.08 -12.71
CA ARG A 458 16.19 -6.56 -14.06
C ARG A 458 17.15 -7.41 -14.90
N ARG A 459 18.15 -8.04 -14.28
CA ARG A 459 19.13 -8.90 -14.98
C ARG A 459 18.54 -10.26 -15.34
N ASP A 460 17.77 -10.85 -14.45
CA ASP A 460 17.38 -12.26 -14.50
C ASP A 460 16.00 -12.48 -15.14
N PHE A 461 15.19 -11.41 -15.25
CA PHE A 461 13.83 -11.46 -15.78
C PHE A 461 13.57 -10.35 -16.81
N ASP A 462 12.55 -10.55 -17.65
CA ASP A 462 11.96 -9.49 -18.49
C ASP A 462 11.02 -8.59 -17.63
N ALA A 463 11.62 -7.98 -16.61
CA ALA A 463 10.92 -7.25 -15.54
C ALA A 463 10.90 -5.73 -15.75
N TYR A 464 11.51 -5.24 -16.83
CA TYR A 464 11.75 -3.80 -17.03
C TYR A 464 11.51 -3.37 -18.48
N GLY A 465 10.73 -2.33 -18.66
CA GLY A 465 10.38 -1.77 -19.96
C GLY A 465 10.60 -0.26 -20.05
N TRP A 466 9.99 0.37 -21.05
CA TRP A 466 10.09 1.82 -21.27
C TRP A 466 9.49 2.67 -20.15
N GLY A 467 8.54 2.11 -19.40
CA GLY A 467 7.85 2.76 -18.28
C GLY A 467 8.42 2.40 -16.90
N GLY A 468 9.63 1.85 -16.84
CA GLY A 468 10.23 1.36 -15.60
C GLY A 468 9.99 -0.13 -15.37
N PHE A 469 9.94 -0.55 -14.11
CA PHE A 469 9.62 -1.92 -13.74
C PHE A 469 8.15 -2.25 -14.01
N TYR A 470 7.91 -3.46 -14.55
CA TYR A 470 6.58 -4.05 -14.55
C TYR A 470 6.15 -4.40 -13.13
N ASP A 471 4.86 -4.54 -12.96
CA ASP A 471 4.25 -4.58 -11.64
C ASP A 471 4.63 -5.82 -10.81
N ALA A 472 4.57 -7.01 -11.40
CA ALA A 472 4.90 -8.24 -10.69
C ALA A 472 5.69 -9.25 -11.52
N ILE A 473 6.52 -10.02 -10.84
CA ILE A 473 7.35 -11.08 -11.41
C ILE A 473 7.13 -12.37 -10.64
N ASN A 474 6.76 -13.44 -11.33
CA ASN A 474 6.79 -14.78 -10.77
C ASN A 474 8.23 -15.27 -10.79
N VAL A 475 8.87 -15.34 -9.63
CA VAL A 475 10.25 -15.81 -9.48
C VAL A 475 10.36 -17.33 -9.47
N GLY A 476 9.19 -18.00 -9.49
CA GLY A 476 9.05 -19.43 -9.64
C GLY A 476 9.01 -20.18 -8.31
N ASP A 477 8.52 -21.39 -8.39
CA ASP A 477 8.60 -22.34 -7.30
C ASP A 477 10.06 -22.72 -7.03
N PRO A 478 10.56 -22.66 -5.78
CA PRO A 478 11.97 -22.83 -5.48
C PRO A 478 12.48 -24.25 -5.75
N GLU A 479 11.60 -25.27 -5.75
CA GLU A 479 11.96 -26.66 -5.99
C GLU A 479 11.88 -27.03 -7.48
N THR A 480 10.84 -26.59 -8.17
CA THR A 480 10.53 -27.01 -9.55
C THR A 480 10.83 -25.95 -10.59
N GLY A 481 10.98 -24.69 -10.19
CA GLY A 481 11.09 -23.54 -11.10
C GLY A 481 9.82 -23.27 -11.93
N LEU A 482 8.68 -23.82 -11.52
CA LEU A 482 7.42 -23.65 -12.24
C LEU A 482 7.04 -22.17 -12.35
N ASN A 483 6.62 -21.75 -13.55
CA ASN A 483 6.22 -20.37 -13.90
C ASN A 483 7.29 -19.28 -13.74
N ARG A 484 8.54 -19.66 -13.45
CA ARG A 484 9.64 -18.70 -13.31
C ARG A 484 9.78 -17.80 -14.54
N GLY A 485 9.85 -16.50 -14.31
CA GLY A 485 10.04 -15.48 -15.33
C GLY A 485 8.76 -14.98 -15.99
N GLN A 486 7.59 -15.41 -15.54
CA GLN A 486 6.34 -14.75 -15.93
C GLN A 486 6.28 -13.36 -15.29
N THR A 487 5.92 -12.34 -16.08
CA THR A 487 5.76 -10.96 -15.63
C THR A 487 4.37 -10.45 -15.96
N SER A 488 3.82 -9.57 -15.13
CA SER A 488 2.49 -8.99 -15.36
C SER A 488 2.44 -8.09 -16.60
N ARG A 489 3.55 -7.45 -16.97
CA ARG A 489 3.69 -6.54 -18.11
C ARG A 489 2.71 -5.38 -18.12
N TYR A 490 2.34 -4.91 -16.95
CA TYR A 490 1.55 -3.72 -16.69
C TYR A 490 2.32 -2.76 -15.78
N TYR A 491 1.95 -1.49 -15.82
CA TYR A 491 2.34 -0.45 -14.88
C TYR A 491 1.08 0.03 -14.17
N LEU A 492 1.06 0.02 -12.84
CA LEU A 492 -0.06 0.48 -12.03
C LEU A 492 0.22 1.88 -11.50
N ALA A 493 -0.76 2.78 -11.56
CA ALA A 493 -0.60 4.16 -11.13
C ALA A 493 -0.23 4.28 -9.64
N LEU A 494 -0.83 3.46 -8.79
CA LEU A 494 -0.51 3.36 -7.37
C LEU A 494 0.96 3.01 -7.15
N ASP A 495 1.43 1.90 -7.74
CA ASP A 495 2.77 1.37 -7.51
C ASP A 495 3.84 2.28 -8.09
N GLN A 496 3.62 2.82 -9.29
CA GLN A 496 4.52 3.82 -9.88
C GLN A 496 4.54 5.12 -9.04
N GLY A 497 3.43 5.46 -8.40
CA GLY A 497 3.34 6.57 -7.45
C GLY A 497 4.20 6.35 -6.21
N MET A 498 4.18 5.14 -5.64
CA MET A 498 5.06 4.75 -4.52
C MET A 498 6.54 4.76 -4.93
N VAL A 499 6.88 4.22 -6.09
CA VAL A 499 8.25 4.24 -6.64
C VAL A 499 8.77 5.67 -6.77
N MET A 500 7.98 6.59 -7.33
CA MET A 500 8.36 8.00 -7.45
C MET A 500 8.58 8.65 -6.08
N ALA A 501 7.69 8.39 -5.13
CA ALA A 501 7.78 8.94 -3.78
C ALA A 501 9.03 8.46 -3.03
N ALA A 502 9.30 7.16 -3.06
CA ALA A 502 10.47 6.55 -2.43
C ALA A 502 11.79 7.11 -3.00
N ILE A 503 11.90 7.17 -4.35
CA ILE A 503 13.08 7.75 -5.01
C ILE A 503 13.24 9.25 -4.65
N ALA A 504 12.13 9.98 -4.55
CA ALA A 504 12.19 11.41 -4.20
C ALA A 504 12.73 11.63 -2.79
N ASN A 505 12.26 10.87 -1.82
CA ASN A 505 12.73 10.97 -0.45
C ASN A 505 14.23 10.64 -0.39
N GLU A 506 14.66 9.56 -1.01
CA GLU A 506 16.06 9.17 -1.04
C GLU A 506 16.97 10.21 -1.73
N LEU A 507 16.58 10.70 -2.92
CA LEU A 507 17.42 11.61 -3.71
C LEU A 507 17.30 13.09 -3.32
N ARG A 508 16.28 13.47 -2.53
CA ARG A 508 15.97 14.87 -2.19
C ARG A 508 15.80 15.12 -0.70
N ASN A 509 16.34 14.24 0.14
CA ASN A 509 16.33 14.36 1.60
C ASN A 509 14.90 14.56 2.12
N ASP A 510 14.08 13.54 1.99
CA ASP A 510 12.71 13.44 2.51
C ASP A 510 11.80 14.62 2.09
N LYS A 511 12.01 15.02 0.85
CA LYS A 511 11.34 16.24 0.34
C LYS A 511 9.84 16.09 0.28
N LEU A 512 9.33 14.91 -0.06
CA LEU A 512 7.90 14.66 -0.14
C LEU A 512 7.27 14.67 1.26
N GLN A 513 7.92 14.04 2.24
CA GLN A 513 7.55 14.12 3.65
C GLN A 513 7.53 15.58 4.13
N THR A 514 8.55 16.38 3.77
CA THR A 514 8.62 17.81 4.11
C THR A 514 7.42 18.59 3.57
N TYR A 515 6.93 18.27 2.36
CA TYR A 515 5.75 18.95 1.80
C TYR A 515 4.48 18.57 2.54
N PHE A 516 4.29 17.29 2.84
CA PHE A 516 3.09 16.80 3.52
C PHE A 516 3.02 17.29 4.97
N THR A 517 4.11 17.17 5.71
CA THR A 517 4.13 17.38 7.17
C THR A 517 4.13 18.85 7.60
N LYS A 518 4.30 19.77 6.65
CA LYS A 518 4.37 21.19 6.96
C LYS A 518 3.13 21.69 7.70
N GLY A 519 3.34 22.28 8.88
CA GLY A 519 2.29 22.98 9.63
C GLY A 519 1.52 22.10 10.61
N ALA A 520 0.25 21.82 10.35
CA ALA A 520 -0.63 21.14 11.30
C ALA A 520 -0.24 19.67 11.53
N ILE A 521 0.14 18.95 10.49
CA ILE A 521 0.50 17.52 10.58
C ILE A 521 1.59 17.32 11.66
N THR A 522 2.73 17.99 11.54
CA THR A 522 3.82 17.87 12.55
C THR A 522 3.35 18.24 13.96
N LYS A 523 2.55 19.30 14.09
CA LYS A 523 2.11 19.78 15.40
C LYS A 523 1.15 18.82 16.11
N VAL A 524 0.35 18.11 15.36
CA VAL A 524 -0.70 17.24 15.88
C VAL A 524 -0.23 15.80 15.98
N ILE A 525 0.38 15.26 14.93
CA ILE A 525 0.70 13.82 14.84
C ILE A 525 1.98 13.48 15.60
N ARG A 526 3.07 14.26 15.46
CA ARG A 526 4.33 13.97 16.15
C ARG A 526 4.18 13.76 17.68
N PRO A 527 3.41 14.59 18.42
CA PRO A 527 3.20 14.35 19.86
C PRO A 527 2.39 13.09 20.19
N ILE A 528 1.65 12.54 19.25
CA ILE A 528 0.89 11.29 19.41
C ILE A 528 1.81 10.09 19.25
N LEU A 529 2.69 10.11 18.24
CA LEU A 529 3.62 9.01 17.98
C LEU A 529 4.78 8.92 18.98
N ALA A 530 5.25 10.08 19.44
CA ALA A 530 6.49 10.17 20.23
C ALA A 530 6.51 9.37 21.55
N PRO A 531 5.43 9.21 22.31
CA PRO A 531 5.45 8.49 23.58
C PRO A 531 5.32 6.97 23.44
N GLU A 532 4.99 6.46 22.28
CA GLU A 532 4.67 5.04 22.08
C GLU A 532 5.95 4.19 21.97
N GLU A 533 5.92 3.03 22.63
CA GLU A 533 7.01 2.06 22.65
C GLU A 533 6.46 0.69 22.23
N PHE A 534 6.90 0.16 21.08
CA PHE A 534 6.49 -1.17 20.63
C PHE A 534 7.30 -2.28 21.31
N THR A 535 6.68 -3.44 21.48
CA THR A 535 7.38 -4.68 21.83
C THR A 535 8.19 -5.23 20.63
N ALA A 536 8.66 -4.38 19.76
CA ALA A 536 9.44 -4.75 18.58
C ALA A 536 10.95 -4.77 18.90
N GLY A 537 11.68 -5.70 18.29
CA GLY A 537 13.12 -5.82 18.51
C GLY A 537 13.71 -7.10 17.93
N THR A 538 15.00 -7.32 18.19
CA THR A 538 15.69 -8.58 17.90
C THR A 538 15.78 -9.41 19.17
N LEU A 539 15.50 -10.71 19.05
CA LEU A 539 15.72 -11.66 20.13
C LEU A 539 17.22 -11.99 20.26
N GLU A 540 17.72 -12.07 21.51
CA GLU A 540 19.10 -12.49 21.80
C GLU A 540 19.33 -13.98 21.57
#